data_557fe3e0b3ce0d6d785bd850948ffc7a
#
_entry.id   557fe3e0b3ce0d6d785bd850948ffc7a
#
_cell.length_a   1.000
_cell.length_b   1.000
_cell.length_c   1.000
_cell.angle_alpha   90.00
_cell.angle_beta   90.00
_cell.angle_gamma   90.00
#
_symmetry.space_group_name_H-M   'P 1'
#
loop_
_entity.id
_entity.type
_entity.pdbx_description
1 polymer ?
#
loop_
_entity_poly.entity_id
_entity_poly.type
_entity_poly.pdbx_seq_one_letter_code
_entity_poly.pdbx_strand_id
1 'polypeptide(L)'
;SIANPILMDKLPWELKDLTPIGLITVATNVIAVHPSIPVNTLKEFIAWAKQNPGKLNYASQGNGSVSHIGTEIFKQQTGVEMTHVPYKGSGQAIQDVLAGQVQVFITTPPSVMGHVLSGKLKALAVTGKTRHPQLPQVPTVAEAGLSGFELESWVALYVANGTPKEVVQKLSNDVKRAMEQADTKQRADAAGVEVRYLTPDATTKLLERDTASWAKAIKAANIKFD
;
A
#
# COMPACT_ATOMS: atom_id res chain seq x y z
N SER A 1 -0.90 -5.04 -9.92
CA SER A 1 -1.24 -3.67 -9.50
C SER A 1 -2.06 -2.97 -10.58
N ILE A 2 -3.03 -2.14 -10.21
CA ILE A 2 -3.81 -1.29 -11.13
C ILE A 2 -2.94 -0.20 -11.77
N ALA A 3 -1.79 0.07 -11.21
CA ALA A 3 -0.86 1.05 -11.76
C ALA A 3 -0.07 0.51 -12.96
N ASN A 4 0.12 -0.79 -13.07
CA ASN A 4 0.90 -1.38 -14.17
C ASN A 4 0.35 -1.01 -15.56
N PRO A 5 -0.98 -1.09 -15.83
CA PRO A 5 -1.55 -0.64 -17.10
C PRO A 5 -1.40 0.85 -17.38
N ILE A 6 -1.18 1.67 -16.34
CA ILE A 6 -0.99 3.12 -16.48
C ILE A 6 0.47 3.47 -16.80
N LEU A 7 1.40 2.65 -16.30
CA LEU A 7 2.83 2.97 -16.27
C LEU A 7 3.66 2.16 -17.28
N MET A 8 3.12 1.04 -17.78
CA MET A 8 3.84 0.14 -18.69
C MET A 8 3.24 0.20 -20.10
N ASP A 9 4.05 0.56 -21.08
CA ASP A 9 3.62 0.65 -22.50
C ASP A 9 3.23 -0.70 -23.10
N LYS A 10 3.70 -1.82 -22.55
CA LYS A 10 3.41 -3.18 -23.04
C LYS A 10 3.19 -4.14 -21.87
N LEU A 11 1.92 -4.41 -21.58
CA LEU A 11 1.53 -5.54 -20.73
C LEU A 11 0.96 -6.65 -21.62
N PRO A 12 1.16 -7.93 -21.26
CA PRO A 12 0.54 -9.05 -21.96
C PRO A 12 -0.96 -9.19 -21.67
N TRP A 13 -1.54 -8.30 -20.87
CA TRP A 13 -2.95 -8.26 -20.46
C TRP A 13 -3.40 -6.83 -20.19
N GLU A 14 -4.71 -6.61 -20.29
CA GLU A 14 -5.36 -5.35 -19.96
C GLU A 14 -6.38 -5.57 -18.82
N LEU A 15 -6.79 -4.49 -18.12
CA LEU A 15 -7.81 -4.60 -17.07
C LEU A 15 -9.13 -5.18 -17.58
N LYS A 16 -9.48 -4.94 -18.84
CA LYS A 16 -10.66 -5.51 -19.50
C LYS A 16 -10.64 -7.04 -19.66
N ASP A 17 -9.45 -7.65 -19.58
CA ASP A 17 -9.28 -9.12 -19.66
C ASP A 17 -9.62 -9.82 -18.34
N LEU A 18 -9.94 -9.04 -17.31
CA LEU A 18 -10.22 -9.52 -15.95
C LEU A 18 -11.63 -9.13 -15.51
N THR A 19 -12.36 -10.10 -14.98
CA THR A 19 -13.67 -9.90 -14.34
C THR A 19 -13.50 -10.06 -12.83
N PRO A 20 -13.77 -9.03 -12.01
CA PRO A 20 -13.68 -9.16 -10.55
C PRO A 20 -14.78 -10.10 -10.03
N ILE A 21 -14.44 -10.93 -9.05
CA ILE A 21 -15.39 -11.74 -8.28
C ILE A 21 -15.65 -11.17 -6.89
N GLY A 22 -14.82 -10.25 -6.45
CA GLY A 22 -15.05 -9.46 -5.23
C GLY A 22 -13.76 -8.92 -4.64
N LEU A 23 -13.85 -7.79 -3.95
CA LEU A 23 -12.82 -7.31 -3.04
C LEU A 23 -12.91 -8.12 -1.75
N ILE A 24 -11.77 -8.42 -1.16
CA ILE A 24 -11.68 -9.28 0.03
C ILE A 24 -11.06 -8.59 1.24
N THR A 25 -10.05 -7.74 1.04
CA THR A 25 -9.39 -7.03 2.15
C THR A 25 -8.98 -5.63 1.75
N VAL A 26 -8.89 -4.77 2.76
CA VAL A 26 -8.25 -3.46 2.68
C VAL A 26 -7.22 -3.32 3.79
N ALA A 27 -6.23 -2.48 3.56
CA ALA A 27 -5.22 -2.15 4.54
C ALA A 27 -4.78 -0.70 4.39
N THR A 28 -4.67 0.01 5.50
CA THR A 28 -3.92 1.25 5.57
C THR A 28 -2.43 0.93 5.49
N ASN A 29 -1.61 1.83 4.94
CA ASN A 29 -0.16 1.60 4.93
C ASN A 29 0.47 2.23 6.17
N VAL A 30 1.65 1.73 6.53
CA VAL A 30 2.48 2.23 7.63
C VAL A 30 3.70 2.92 7.03
N ILE A 31 3.98 4.14 7.45
CA ILE A 31 5.25 4.83 7.17
C ILE A 31 6.25 4.34 8.21
N ALA A 32 7.04 3.35 7.82
CA ALA A 32 8.04 2.72 8.68
C ALA A 32 9.45 3.21 8.32
N VAL A 33 10.26 3.48 9.35
CA VAL A 33 11.66 3.89 9.18
C VAL A 33 12.60 3.06 10.05
N HIS A 34 13.84 2.89 9.57
CA HIS A 34 14.89 2.24 10.34
C HIS A 34 15.31 3.13 11.53
N PRO A 35 15.59 2.56 12.72
CA PRO A 35 15.97 3.32 13.92
C PRO A 35 17.20 4.19 13.79
N SER A 36 18.08 3.96 12.79
CA SER A 36 19.24 4.81 12.51
C SER A 36 18.86 6.26 12.16
N ILE A 37 17.63 6.48 11.69
CA ILE A 37 17.12 7.84 11.47
C ILE A 37 16.71 8.43 12.83
N PRO A 38 17.34 9.54 13.28
CA PRO A 38 17.14 10.08 14.63
C PRO A 38 15.86 10.91 14.75
N VAL A 39 14.72 10.29 14.43
CA VAL A 39 13.38 10.91 14.45
C VAL A 39 12.38 9.99 15.15
N ASN A 40 11.33 10.56 15.73
CA ASN A 40 10.27 9.80 16.38
C ASN A 40 8.86 10.18 15.86
N THR A 41 8.76 11.24 15.09
CA THR A 41 7.49 11.70 14.52
C THR A 41 7.61 11.91 13.00
N LEU A 42 6.48 11.88 12.29
CA LEU A 42 6.45 12.18 10.86
C LEU A 42 6.96 13.60 10.56
N LYS A 43 6.61 14.56 11.43
CA LYS A 43 7.05 15.95 11.29
C LYS A 43 8.57 16.09 11.40
N GLU A 44 9.18 15.43 12.39
CA GLU A 44 10.62 15.37 12.55
C GLU A 44 11.29 14.69 11.35
N PHE A 45 10.70 13.59 10.85
CA PHE A 45 11.21 12.89 9.68
C PHE A 45 11.26 13.80 8.44
N ILE A 46 10.16 14.50 8.15
CA ILE A 46 10.09 15.43 7.00
C ILE A 46 11.12 16.54 7.15
N ALA A 47 11.27 17.12 8.36
CA ALA A 47 12.25 18.16 8.62
C ALA A 47 13.68 17.64 8.46
N TRP A 48 13.98 16.47 9.05
CA TRP A 48 15.30 15.85 8.97
C TRP A 48 15.69 15.48 7.53
N ALA A 49 14.76 14.88 6.79
CA ALA A 49 14.98 14.49 5.40
C ALA A 49 15.30 15.68 4.49
N LYS A 50 14.62 16.81 4.67
CA LYS A 50 14.90 18.05 3.94
C LYS A 50 16.28 18.65 4.26
N GLN A 51 16.79 18.44 5.47
CA GLN A 51 18.13 18.87 5.87
C GLN A 51 19.24 17.90 5.44
N ASN A 52 18.86 16.71 4.98
CA ASN A 52 19.78 15.64 4.59
C ASN A 52 19.46 15.10 3.18
N PRO A 53 19.44 15.94 2.13
CA PRO A 53 19.11 15.49 0.79
C PRO A 53 20.10 14.40 0.32
N GLY A 54 19.58 13.42 -0.43
CA GLY A 54 20.36 12.31 -0.99
C GLY A 54 20.82 11.24 0.02
N LYS A 55 20.48 11.35 1.31
CA LYS A 55 20.86 10.36 2.34
C LYS A 55 19.84 9.27 2.58
N LEU A 56 18.66 9.38 2.01
CA LEU A 56 17.58 8.42 2.21
C LEU A 56 17.34 7.56 0.98
N ASN A 57 17.24 6.26 1.23
CA ASN A 57 16.70 5.29 0.28
C ASN A 57 15.37 4.78 0.80
N TYR A 58 14.41 4.56 -0.09
CA TYR A 58 13.17 3.89 0.25
C TYR A 58 12.98 2.60 -0.54
N ALA A 59 12.45 1.59 0.14
CA ALA A 59 12.13 0.31 -0.45
C ALA A 59 10.74 0.31 -1.10
N SER A 60 10.58 -0.44 -2.16
CA SER A 60 9.26 -0.81 -2.68
C SER A 60 9.17 -2.29 -3.01
N GLN A 61 7.94 -2.79 -3.16
CA GLN A 61 7.66 -4.15 -3.61
C GLN A 61 7.83 -4.32 -5.13
N GLY A 62 8.53 -3.37 -5.77
CA GLY A 62 8.78 -3.29 -7.20
C GLY A 62 8.12 -2.08 -7.85
N ASN A 63 8.54 -1.81 -9.08
CA ASN A 63 8.00 -0.71 -9.88
C ASN A 63 6.47 -0.84 -10.04
N GLY A 64 5.73 0.27 -9.86
CA GLY A 64 4.26 0.29 -9.95
C GLY A 64 3.53 -0.34 -8.76
N SER A 65 4.24 -0.77 -7.72
CA SER A 65 3.59 -1.19 -6.48
C SER A 65 2.98 0.01 -5.73
N VAL A 66 2.05 -0.26 -4.81
CA VAL A 66 1.48 0.78 -3.93
C VAL A 66 2.56 1.47 -3.13
N SER A 67 3.56 0.73 -2.65
CA SER A 67 4.70 1.28 -1.92
C SER A 67 5.58 2.20 -2.78
N HIS A 68 5.76 1.92 -4.08
CA HIS A 68 6.47 2.81 -4.99
C HIS A 68 5.69 4.12 -5.20
N ILE A 69 4.49 4.01 -5.76
CA ILE A 69 3.70 5.18 -6.16
C ILE A 69 3.29 6.00 -4.94
N GLY A 70 2.88 5.35 -3.85
CA GLY A 70 2.54 6.04 -2.61
C GLY A 70 3.72 6.83 -2.04
N THR A 71 4.94 6.28 -2.12
CA THR A 71 6.14 7.00 -1.67
C THR A 71 6.48 8.17 -2.59
N GLU A 72 6.33 8.02 -3.91
CA GLU A 72 6.56 9.13 -4.84
C GLU A 72 5.54 10.28 -4.63
N ILE A 73 4.27 9.96 -4.38
CA ILE A 73 3.26 10.97 -4.01
C ILE A 73 3.63 11.65 -2.68
N PHE A 74 4.09 10.87 -1.69
CA PHE A 74 4.56 11.41 -0.41
C PHE A 74 5.75 12.37 -0.61
N LYS A 75 6.74 12.00 -1.42
CA LYS A 75 7.88 12.86 -1.78
C LYS A 75 7.41 14.17 -2.41
N GLN A 76 6.51 14.08 -3.38
CA GLN A 76 5.96 15.26 -4.06
C GLN A 76 5.24 16.21 -3.09
N GLN A 77 4.38 15.67 -2.23
CA GLN A 77 3.60 16.50 -1.29
C GLN A 77 4.44 17.11 -0.17
N THR A 78 5.49 16.42 0.25
CA THR A 78 6.34 16.86 1.37
C THR A 78 7.58 17.60 0.92
N GLY A 79 8.01 17.46 -0.33
CA GLY A 79 9.30 17.97 -0.83
C GLY A 79 10.51 17.22 -0.26
N VAL A 80 10.33 15.99 0.22
CA VAL A 80 11.41 15.11 0.69
C VAL A 80 12.04 14.39 -0.48
N GLU A 81 13.37 14.33 -0.53
CA GLU A 81 14.13 13.58 -1.51
C GLU A 81 14.52 12.21 -0.96
N MET A 82 14.20 11.14 -1.69
CA MET A 82 14.59 9.78 -1.37
C MET A 82 14.85 9.01 -2.67
N THR A 83 15.89 8.16 -2.68
CA THR A 83 16.21 7.30 -3.82
C THR A 83 15.40 6.01 -3.76
N HIS A 84 14.78 5.64 -4.87
CA HIS A 84 14.00 4.41 -4.98
C HIS A 84 14.90 3.17 -5.09
N VAL A 85 14.61 2.15 -4.29
CA VAL A 85 15.23 0.82 -4.38
C VAL A 85 14.12 -0.22 -4.58
N PRO A 86 13.91 -0.69 -5.83
CA PRO A 86 12.86 -1.67 -6.12
C PRO A 86 13.29 -3.09 -5.76
N TYR A 87 12.38 -3.86 -5.16
CA TYR A 87 12.54 -5.27 -4.81
C TYR A 87 11.49 -6.14 -5.53
N LYS A 88 11.74 -7.45 -5.61
CA LYS A 88 10.77 -8.42 -6.17
C LYS A 88 9.71 -8.86 -5.15
N GLY A 89 9.32 -7.96 -4.23
CA GLY A 89 8.33 -8.21 -3.19
C GLY A 89 8.78 -7.72 -1.83
N SER A 90 7.88 -7.79 -0.83
CA SER A 90 8.14 -7.28 0.53
C SER A 90 9.17 -8.08 1.31
N GLY A 91 9.34 -9.37 1.01
CA GLY A 91 10.24 -10.25 1.76
C GLY A 91 11.71 -9.86 1.67
N GLN A 92 12.20 -9.48 0.48
CA GLN A 92 13.55 -8.94 0.32
C GLN A 92 13.64 -7.51 0.83
N ALA A 93 12.65 -6.67 0.50
CA ALA A 93 12.61 -5.28 0.93
C ALA A 93 12.77 -5.13 2.45
N ILE A 94 12.01 -5.92 3.23
CA ILE A 94 12.04 -5.81 4.69
C ILE A 94 13.40 -6.23 5.29
N GLN A 95 14.10 -7.19 4.70
CA GLN A 95 15.42 -7.61 5.18
C GLN A 95 16.44 -6.48 5.06
N ASP A 96 16.48 -5.78 3.92
CA ASP A 96 17.39 -4.66 3.70
C ASP A 96 17.00 -3.42 4.55
N VAL A 97 15.71 -3.22 4.80
CA VAL A 97 15.25 -2.17 5.72
C VAL A 97 15.68 -2.49 7.16
N LEU A 98 15.55 -3.73 7.62
CA LEU A 98 15.99 -4.16 8.95
C LEU A 98 17.50 -4.10 9.12
N ALA A 99 18.25 -4.34 8.04
CA ALA A 99 19.71 -4.20 8.01
C ALA A 99 20.19 -2.74 7.89
N GLY A 100 19.29 -1.78 7.72
CA GLY A 100 19.61 -0.35 7.55
C GLY A 100 20.21 0.01 6.19
N GLN A 101 20.25 -0.91 5.22
CA GLN A 101 20.69 -0.63 3.84
C GLN A 101 19.72 0.32 3.14
N VAL A 102 18.43 0.20 3.45
CA VAL A 102 17.35 1.10 3.02
C VAL A 102 16.64 1.61 4.27
N GLN A 103 16.33 2.89 4.33
CA GLN A 103 15.89 3.51 5.58
C GLN A 103 14.39 3.66 5.73
N VAL A 104 13.65 3.68 4.61
CA VAL A 104 12.21 4.00 4.59
C VAL A 104 11.43 2.93 3.85
N PHE A 105 10.28 2.54 4.39
CA PHE A 105 9.35 1.64 3.72
C PHE A 105 7.89 2.03 4.03
N ILE A 106 7.20 2.56 3.05
CA ILE A 106 5.75 2.81 3.13
C ILE A 106 5.05 1.58 2.57
N THR A 107 4.46 0.77 3.42
CA THR A 107 3.93 -0.54 3.04
C THR A 107 2.77 -0.99 3.94
N THR A 108 2.13 -2.09 3.54
CA THR A 108 1.02 -2.67 4.31
C THR A 108 1.49 -3.31 5.62
N PRO A 109 0.63 -3.32 6.67
CA PRO A 109 0.95 -3.85 7.99
C PRO A 109 1.57 -5.26 8.01
N PRO A 110 1.11 -6.24 7.21
CA PRO A 110 1.70 -7.58 7.24
C PRO A 110 3.22 -7.61 7.00
N SER A 111 3.75 -6.62 6.28
CA SER A 111 5.17 -6.55 5.97
C SER A 111 6.03 -5.99 7.11
N VAL A 112 5.47 -5.17 8.00
CA VAL A 112 6.25 -4.40 8.99
C VAL A 112 5.74 -4.52 10.42
N MET A 113 4.49 -4.96 10.65
CA MET A 113 3.84 -4.92 11.96
C MET A 113 4.67 -5.61 13.05
N GLY A 114 5.11 -6.84 12.83
CA GLY A 114 5.91 -7.57 13.82
C GLY A 114 7.24 -6.86 14.15
N HIS A 115 7.83 -6.17 13.20
CA HIS A 115 9.08 -5.42 13.38
C HIS A 115 8.85 -4.09 14.09
N VAL A 116 7.71 -3.45 13.87
CA VAL A 116 7.31 -2.24 14.60
C VAL A 116 6.99 -2.61 16.07
N LEU A 117 6.19 -3.64 16.31
CA LEU A 117 5.84 -4.08 17.65
C LEU A 117 7.04 -4.55 18.46
N SER A 118 8.05 -5.14 17.81
CA SER A 118 9.31 -5.53 18.46
C SER A 118 10.36 -4.41 18.56
N GLY A 119 10.05 -3.19 18.10
CA GLY A 119 10.95 -2.03 18.16
C GLY A 119 12.11 -2.06 17.17
N LYS A 120 12.12 -3.01 16.23
CA LYS A 120 13.13 -3.10 15.16
C LYS A 120 12.94 -2.04 14.08
N LEU A 121 11.73 -1.53 13.92
CA LEU A 121 11.39 -0.40 13.07
C LEU A 121 10.55 0.61 13.85
N LYS A 122 10.61 1.87 13.45
CA LYS A 122 9.73 2.93 13.97
C LYS A 122 8.59 3.14 12.99
N ALA A 123 7.33 3.12 13.47
CA ALA A 123 6.17 3.56 12.71
C ALA A 123 5.92 5.04 13.02
N LEU A 124 6.01 5.90 12.01
CA LEU A 124 5.84 7.35 12.17
C LEU A 124 4.40 7.81 11.98
N ALA A 125 3.67 7.15 11.09
CA ALA A 125 2.27 7.42 10.84
C ALA A 125 1.62 6.24 10.08
N VAL A 126 0.29 6.18 10.10
CA VAL A 126 -0.52 5.34 9.24
C VAL A 126 -1.27 6.21 8.21
N THR A 127 -1.46 5.67 7.01
CA THR A 127 -1.98 6.44 5.86
C THR A 127 -3.51 6.41 5.74
N GLY A 128 -4.18 5.76 6.67
CA GLY A 128 -5.65 5.69 6.72
C GLY A 128 -6.28 6.90 7.40
N LYS A 129 -7.61 6.96 7.35
CA LYS A 129 -8.41 8.00 8.03
C LYS A 129 -8.43 7.86 9.54
N THR A 130 -8.21 6.66 10.03
CA THR A 130 -8.18 6.33 11.46
C THR A 130 -6.87 5.63 11.79
N ARG A 131 -6.48 5.68 13.07
CA ARG A 131 -5.32 4.95 13.58
C ARG A 131 -5.54 3.44 13.42
N HIS A 132 -4.44 2.71 13.21
CA HIS A 132 -4.49 1.27 13.12
C HIS A 132 -4.78 0.65 14.51
N PRO A 133 -5.73 -0.31 14.64
CA PRO A 133 -6.10 -0.88 15.95
C PRO A 133 -4.93 -1.45 16.75
N GLN A 134 -3.95 -2.08 16.07
CA GLN A 134 -2.76 -2.64 16.71
C GLN A 134 -1.64 -1.61 16.95
N LEU A 135 -1.78 -0.38 16.47
CA LEU A 135 -0.84 0.73 16.62
C LEU A 135 -1.56 2.00 17.11
N PRO A 136 -2.30 1.94 18.23
CA PRO A 136 -3.14 3.07 18.68
C PRO A 136 -2.33 4.33 19.01
N GLN A 137 -1.04 4.18 19.32
CA GLN A 137 -0.13 5.28 19.59
C GLN A 137 0.42 5.95 18.33
N VAL A 138 0.32 5.28 17.16
CA VAL A 138 0.82 5.83 15.90
C VAL A 138 -0.26 6.70 15.25
N PRO A 139 0.01 7.99 15.01
CA PRO A 139 -0.99 8.90 14.45
C PRO A 139 -1.30 8.56 12.98
N THR A 140 -2.42 9.03 12.49
CA THR A 140 -2.65 9.13 11.04
C THR A 140 -1.76 10.21 10.45
N VAL A 141 -1.52 10.15 9.14
CA VAL A 141 -0.77 11.22 8.43
C VAL A 141 -1.47 12.58 8.56
N ALA A 142 -2.79 12.60 8.60
CA ALA A 142 -3.57 13.82 8.80
C ALA A 142 -3.38 14.40 10.21
N GLU A 143 -3.43 13.56 11.27
CA GLU A 143 -3.10 13.97 12.66
C GLU A 143 -1.66 14.45 12.79
N ALA A 144 -0.74 13.89 12.00
CA ALA A 144 0.67 14.31 11.95
C ALA A 144 0.93 15.56 11.10
N GLY A 145 -0.12 16.21 10.57
CA GLY A 145 -0.05 17.48 9.85
C GLY A 145 0.09 17.36 8.33
N LEU A 146 0.01 16.19 7.74
CA LEU A 146 0.04 15.96 6.29
C LEU A 146 -1.40 15.65 5.79
N SER A 147 -2.23 16.70 5.69
CA SER A 147 -3.59 16.55 5.18
C SER A 147 -3.61 16.24 3.68
N GLY A 148 -4.58 15.43 3.25
CA GLY A 148 -4.76 15.08 1.83
C GLY A 148 -3.84 13.96 1.32
N PHE A 149 -3.00 13.38 2.16
CA PHE A 149 -2.28 12.16 1.85
C PHE A 149 -3.04 10.96 2.44
N GLU A 150 -3.73 10.23 1.60
CA GLU A 150 -4.39 8.97 1.95
C GLU A 150 -3.90 7.89 0.99
N LEU A 151 -3.49 6.77 1.54
CA LEU A 151 -3.03 5.61 0.77
C LEU A 151 -3.64 4.35 1.37
N GLU A 152 -4.62 3.80 0.71
CA GLU A 152 -5.25 2.53 1.07
C GLU A 152 -4.86 1.47 0.06
N SER A 153 -4.44 0.31 0.54
CA SER A 153 -4.18 -0.87 -0.28
C SER A 153 -5.38 -1.81 -0.19
N TRP A 154 -5.75 -2.42 -1.29
CA TRP A 154 -6.82 -3.41 -1.30
C TRP A 154 -6.47 -4.62 -2.17
N VAL A 155 -7.10 -5.74 -1.85
CA VAL A 155 -6.96 -7.00 -2.59
C VAL A 155 -8.34 -7.44 -3.08
N ALA A 156 -8.41 -7.75 -4.36
CA ALA A 156 -9.59 -8.32 -4.97
C ALA A 156 -9.22 -9.59 -5.75
N LEU A 157 -10.17 -10.49 -5.89
CA LEU A 157 -10.05 -11.70 -6.68
C LEU A 157 -10.69 -11.48 -8.06
N TYR A 158 -10.08 -12.08 -9.07
CA TYR A 158 -10.48 -11.96 -10.46
C TYR A 158 -10.52 -13.31 -11.15
N VAL A 159 -11.32 -13.41 -12.19
CA VAL A 159 -11.30 -14.48 -13.19
C VAL A 159 -11.03 -13.88 -14.58
N ALA A 160 -10.69 -14.72 -15.54
CA ALA A 160 -10.57 -14.27 -16.93
C ALA A 160 -11.92 -13.74 -17.44
N ASN A 161 -11.87 -12.68 -18.24
CA ASN A 161 -13.06 -12.19 -18.93
C ASN A 161 -13.63 -13.28 -19.84
N GLY A 162 -14.97 -13.35 -19.96
CA GLY A 162 -15.66 -14.44 -20.66
C GLY A 162 -16.01 -15.64 -19.76
N THR A 163 -15.60 -15.65 -18.49
CA THR A 163 -16.08 -16.66 -17.52
C THR A 163 -17.62 -16.56 -17.42
N PRO A 164 -18.36 -17.68 -17.49
CA PRO A 164 -19.82 -17.68 -17.41
C PRO A 164 -20.35 -16.96 -16.18
N LYS A 165 -21.42 -16.19 -16.34
CA LYS A 165 -21.97 -15.34 -15.25
C LYS A 165 -22.36 -16.15 -14.02
N GLU A 166 -22.90 -17.35 -14.20
CA GLU A 166 -23.25 -18.26 -13.10
C GLU A 166 -22.01 -18.71 -12.31
N VAL A 167 -20.87 -18.90 -12.98
CA VAL A 167 -19.60 -19.24 -12.32
C VAL A 167 -19.09 -18.04 -11.53
N VAL A 168 -19.09 -16.84 -12.12
CA VAL A 168 -18.72 -15.60 -11.43
C VAL A 168 -19.58 -15.40 -10.18
N GLN A 169 -20.90 -15.55 -10.32
CA GLN A 169 -21.83 -15.39 -9.19
C GLN A 169 -21.61 -16.42 -8.09
N LYS A 170 -21.38 -17.69 -8.47
CA LYS A 170 -21.08 -18.76 -7.52
C LYS A 170 -19.80 -18.45 -6.75
N LEU A 171 -18.71 -18.12 -7.45
CA LEU A 171 -17.43 -17.78 -6.82
C LEU A 171 -17.55 -16.56 -5.91
N SER A 172 -18.27 -15.52 -6.34
CA SER A 172 -18.52 -14.33 -5.54
C SER A 172 -19.25 -14.65 -4.22
N ASN A 173 -20.27 -15.50 -4.28
CA ASN A 173 -21.00 -15.96 -3.09
C ASN A 173 -20.12 -16.81 -2.17
N ASP A 174 -19.27 -17.68 -2.73
CA ASP A 174 -18.35 -18.51 -1.96
C ASP A 174 -17.27 -17.65 -1.27
N VAL A 175 -16.74 -16.66 -1.98
CA VAL A 175 -15.79 -15.67 -1.41
C VAL A 175 -16.45 -14.88 -0.28
N LYS A 176 -17.68 -14.37 -0.49
CA LYS A 176 -18.42 -13.66 0.55
C LYS A 176 -18.54 -14.51 1.82
N ARG A 177 -18.98 -15.76 1.69
CA ARG A 177 -19.12 -16.68 2.84
C ARG A 177 -17.77 -16.93 3.52
N ALA A 178 -16.69 -17.09 2.76
CA ALA A 178 -15.36 -17.27 3.33
C ALA A 178 -14.89 -16.03 4.13
N MET A 179 -15.19 -14.82 3.63
CA MET A 179 -14.84 -13.57 4.32
C MET A 179 -15.68 -13.33 5.59
N GLU A 180 -16.87 -13.92 5.69
CA GLU A 180 -17.72 -13.83 6.88
C GLU A 180 -17.32 -14.79 8.00
N GLN A 181 -16.43 -15.77 7.74
CA GLN A 181 -15.98 -16.73 8.76
C GLN A 181 -15.16 -16.05 9.85
N ALA A 182 -15.40 -16.46 11.10
CA ALA A 182 -14.69 -15.91 12.26
C ALA A 182 -13.17 -16.14 12.18
N ASP A 183 -12.74 -17.33 11.73
CA ASP A 183 -11.33 -17.66 11.53
C ASP A 183 -10.66 -16.75 10.47
N THR A 184 -11.36 -16.45 9.36
CA THR A 184 -10.87 -15.51 8.34
C THR A 184 -10.66 -14.12 8.92
N LYS A 185 -11.62 -13.61 9.70
CA LYS A 185 -11.50 -12.32 10.36
C LYS A 185 -10.37 -12.29 11.36
N GLN A 186 -10.25 -13.32 12.19
CA GLN A 186 -9.17 -13.44 13.17
C GLN A 186 -7.79 -13.43 12.51
N ARG A 187 -7.62 -14.16 11.40
CA ARG A 187 -6.35 -14.18 10.64
C ARG A 187 -6.06 -12.83 9.99
N ALA A 188 -7.07 -12.16 9.45
CA ALA A 188 -6.92 -10.84 8.87
C ALA A 188 -6.52 -9.81 9.93
N ASP A 189 -7.18 -9.81 11.08
CA ASP A 189 -6.85 -8.94 12.21
C ASP A 189 -5.42 -9.20 12.70
N ALA A 190 -5.02 -10.47 12.85
CA ALA A 190 -3.65 -10.83 13.24
C ALA A 190 -2.60 -10.32 12.21
N ALA A 191 -2.96 -10.28 10.93
CA ALA A 191 -2.12 -9.74 9.86
C ALA A 191 -2.18 -8.20 9.76
N GLY A 192 -3.04 -7.54 10.51
CA GLY A 192 -3.23 -6.09 10.45
C GLY A 192 -3.95 -5.61 9.19
N VAL A 193 -4.84 -6.42 8.63
CA VAL A 193 -5.70 -6.06 7.50
C VAL A 193 -7.17 -6.19 7.85
N GLU A 194 -7.99 -5.35 7.26
CA GLU A 194 -9.44 -5.39 7.45
C GLU A 194 -10.08 -6.31 6.40
N VAL A 195 -10.93 -7.25 6.83
CA VAL A 195 -11.82 -7.97 5.94
C VAL A 195 -12.92 -7.04 5.48
N ARG A 196 -12.97 -6.76 4.19
CA ARG A 196 -14.01 -5.92 3.57
C ARG A 196 -14.45 -6.57 2.26
N TYR A 197 -15.61 -7.21 2.29
CA TYR A 197 -16.17 -7.77 1.05
C TYR A 197 -16.94 -6.71 0.26
N LEU A 198 -16.61 -6.59 -1.04
CA LEU A 198 -17.43 -5.87 -2.02
C LEU A 198 -17.84 -6.82 -3.14
N THR A 199 -19.05 -6.62 -3.64
CA THR A 199 -19.57 -7.36 -4.81
C THR A 199 -18.74 -7.11 -6.07
N PRO A 200 -18.84 -7.95 -7.11
CA PRO A 200 -18.18 -7.71 -8.40
C PRO A 200 -18.40 -6.31 -8.95
N ASP A 201 -19.67 -5.84 -8.99
CA ASP A 201 -20.01 -4.51 -9.51
C ASP A 201 -19.41 -3.37 -8.66
N ALA A 202 -19.46 -3.50 -7.33
CA ALA A 202 -18.85 -2.50 -6.44
C ALA A 202 -17.33 -2.51 -6.56
N THR A 203 -16.71 -3.68 -6.77
CA THR A 203 -15.27 -3.80 -7.01
C THR A 203 -14.87 -3.18 -8.34
N THR A 204 -15.67 -3.34 -9.40
CA THR A 204 -15.45 -2.70 -10.69
C THR A 204 -15.46 -1.17 -10.55
N LYS A 205 -16.47 -0.61 -9.88
CA LYS A 205 -16.55 0.84 -9.65
C LYS A 205 -15.36 1.37 -8.84
N LEU A 206 -14.91 0.62 -7.83
CA LEU A 206 -13.71 0.95 -7.05
C LEU A 206 -12.47 0.97 -7.95
N LEU A 207 -12.30 -0.08 -8.77
CA LEU A 207 -11.19 -0.21 -9.70
C LEU A 207 -11.13 0.97 -10.69
N GLU A 208 -12.26 1.34 -11.29
CA GLU A 208 -12.35 2.47 -12.22
C GLU A 208 -11.98 3.79 -11.55
N ARG A 209 -12.56 4.06 -10.37
CA ARG A 209 -12.27 5.27 -9.58
C ARG A 209 -10.80 5.35 -9.22
N ASP A 210 -10.23 4.27 -8.70
CA ASP A 210 -8.87 4.25 -8.23
C ASP A 210 -7.87 4.31 -9.40
N THR A 211 -8.17 3.66 -10.52
CA THR A 211 -7.37 3.77 -11.75
C THR A 211 -7.28 5.22 -12.23
N ALA A 212 -8.40 5.94 -12.27
CA ALA A 212 -8.43 7.35 -12.67
C ALA A 212 -7.66 8.24 -11.67
N SER A 213 -7.83 8.00 -10.37
CA SER A 213 -7.13 8.72 -9.31
C SER A 213 -5.61 8.51 -9.38
N TRP A 214 -5.18 7.26 -9.55
CA TRP A 214 -3.77 6.91 -9.66
C TRP A 214 -3.13 7.44 -10.94
N ALA A 215 -3.83 7.40 -12.08
CA ALA A 215 -3.34 8.01 -13.32
C ALA A 215 -3.06 9.51 -13.14
N LYS A 216 -3.97 10.22 -12.46
CA LYS A 216 -3.79 11.64 -12.14
C LYS A 216 -2.57 11.86 -11.22
N ALA A 217 -2.44 11.06 -10.16
CA ALA A 217 -1.35 11.18 -9.19
C ALA A 217 0.01 10.84 -9.81
N ILE A 218 0.09 9.77 -10.60
CA ILE A 218 1.29 9.36 -11.34
C ILE A 218 1.75 10.46 -12.30
N LYS A 219 0.82 11.04 -13.06
CA LYS A 219 1.11 12.15 -13.97
C LYS A 219 1.58 13.39 -13.23
N ALA A 220 0.91 13.78 -12.13
CA ALA A 220 1.26 14.91 -11.32
C ALA A 220 2.65 14.77 -10.68
N ALA A 221 3.00 13.57 -10.21
CA ALA A 221 4.28 13.25 -9.60
C ALA A 221 5.40 12.95 -10.64
N ASN A 222 5.08 12.99 -11.95
CA ASN A 222 6.00 12.66 -13.05
C ASN A 222 6.71 11.32 -12.85
N ILE A 223 5.98 10.33 -12.31
CA ILE A 223 6.51 8.99 -12.05
C ILE A 223 6.72 8.30 -13.40
N LYS A 224 7.95 7.88 -13.67
CA LYS A 224 8.31 7.10 -14.85
C LYS A 224 8.84 5.74 -14.41
N PHE A 225 8.68 4.74 -15.24
CA PHE A 225 9.46 3.52 -15.16
C PHE A 225 10.70 3.65 -16.02
N ASP A 226 11.83 3.37 -15.41
CA ASP A 226 13.08 3.11 -16.13
C ASP A 226 13.13 1.64 -16.54
#